data_8f5d0bbc80780f179553cd9c1619ea37
#
_entry.id   8f5d0bbc80780f179553cd9c1619ea37
#
_cell.length_a   1.000
_cell.length_b   1.000
_cell.length_c   1.000
_cell.angle_alpha   90.00
_cell.angle_beta   90.00
_cell.angle_gamma   90.00
#
_symmetry.space_group_name_H-M   'P 1'
#
loop_
_entity.id
_entity.type
_entity.pdbx_description
1 polymer ?
#
loop_
_entity_poly.entity_id
_entity_poly.type
_entity_poly.pdbx_seq_one_letter_code
_entity_poly.pdbx_strand_id
1 'polypeptide(L)'
;MNFKRGFSLIEVSVSLLILSVAVMSVYQTLSSTSLSIFSLENRVIAREIANNRISLINTLEKPFNQKNRSGSLVFYGDEWEWKETFNEAPMKSYIEYQIQITKKDNSQVIYETKGFLKKN
;
A
#
# COMPACT_ATOMS: atom_id res chain seq x y z
N MET A 1 0.08 -55.84 32.36
CA MET A 1 0.66 -54.81 31.54
C MET A 1 -0.36 -53.96 30.84
N ASN A 2 -0.15 -52.73 30.88
CA ASN A 2 -1.17 -51.76 30.56
C ASN A 2 -0.95 -50.97 29.30
N PHE A 3 -0.43 -51.60 28.29
CA PHE A 3 -0.24 -50.96 27.00
C PHE A 3 -1.53 -50.48 26.34
N LYS A 4 -2.63 -51.02 26.79
CA LYS A 4 -3.95 -50.68 26.23
C LYS A 4 -4.58 -49.47 26.89
N ARG A 5 -3.91 -48.83 27.84
CA ARG A 5 -4.49 -47.70 28.57
C ARG A 5 -4.31 -46.37 27.91
N GLY A 6 -3.81 -46.36 26.67
CA GLY A 6 -3.59 -45.13 25.96
C GLY A 6 -2.26 -44.54 26.26
N PHE A 7 -2.21 -43.23 26.16
CA PHE A 7 -0.96 -42.50 26.17
C PHE A 7 -0.44 -42.26 27.57
N SER A 8 0.88 -42.27 27.74
CA SER A 8 1.49 -41.86 28.97
C SER A 8 1.34 -40.35 29.14
N LEU A 9 1.50 -39.88 30.35
CA LEU A 9 1.42 -38.47 30.67
C LEU A 9 2.45 -37.67 29.85
N ILE A 10 3.64 -38.19 29.67
CA ILE A 10 4.68 -37.53 28.93
C ILE A 10 4.37 -37.45 27.42
N GLU A 11 3.74 -38.48 26.88
CA GLU A 11 3.30 -38.46 25.49
C GLU A 11 2.25 -37.42 25.24
N VAL A 12 1.29 -37.29 26.15
CA VAL A 12 0.24 -36.27 26.08
C VAL A 12 0.87 -34.86 26.14
N SER A 13 1.80 -34.67 27.08
CA SER A 13 2.50 -33.38 27.23
C SER A 13 3.26 -33.00 25.98
N VAL A 14 4.01 -33.95 25.39
CA VAL A 14 4.78 -33.69 24.16
C VAL A 14 3.83 -33.41 22.99
N SER A 15 2.73 -34.13 22.88
CA SER A 15 1.75 -33.91 21.80
C SER A 15 1.12 -32.52 21.92
N LEU A 16 0.79 -32.06 23.12
CA LEU A 16 0.27 -30.72 23.34
C LEU A 16 1.27 -29.65 23.01
N LEU A 17 2.54 -29.87 23.34
CA LEU A 17 3.61 -28.94 23.02
C LEU A 17 3.75 -28.78 21.50
N ILE A 18 3.78 -29.87 20.77
CA ILE A 18 3.88 -29.87 19.31
C ILE A 18 2.68 -29.15 18.70
N LEU A 19 1.49 -29.47 19.18
CA LEU A 19 0.26 -28.83 18.71
C LEU A 19 0.29 -27.32 18.96
N SER A 20 0.75 -26.89 20.12
CA SER A 20 0.85 -25.47 20.46
C SER A 20 1.78 -24.72 19.50
N VAL A 21 2.94 -25.30 19.20
CA VAL A 21 3.89 -24.70 18.26
C VAL A 21 3.28 -24.62 16.87
N ALA A 22 2.59 -25.67 16.43
CA ALA A 22 1.94 -25.69 15.13
C ALA A 22 0.87 -24.60 15.02
N VAL A 23 0.04 -24.44 16.04
CA VAL A 23 -1.02 -23.43 16.08
C VAL A 23 -0.41 -22.03 16.03
N MET A 24 0.64 -21.78 16.80
CA MET A 24 1.34 -20.49 16.78
C MET A 24 1.91 -20.16 15.42
N SER A 25 2.50 -21.15 14.75
CA SER A 25 3.06 -20.98 13.41
C SER A 25 1.99 -20.59 12.39
N VAL A 26 0.85 -21.26 12.43
CA VAL A 26 -0.28 -20.94 11.55
C VAL A 26 -0.79 -19.53 11.83
N TYR A 27 -0.94 -19.19 13.11
CA TYR A 27 -1.40 -17.86 13.51
C TYR A 27 -0.47 -16.75 12.99
N GLN A 28 0.84 -16.94 13.13
CA GLN A 28 1.82 -15.96 12.62
C GLN A 28 1.73 -15.80 11.12
N THR A 29 1.59 -16.91 10.39
CA THR A 29 1.45 -16.87 8.94
C THR A 29 0.20 -16.12 8.52
N LEU A 30 -0.93 -16.39 9.16
CA LEU A 30 -2.19 -15.71 8.86
C LEU A 30 -2.10 -14.22 9.15
N SER A 31 -1.49 -13.84 10.27
CA SER A 31 -1.32 -12.43 10.63
C SER A 31 -0.45 -11.70 9.62
N SER A 32 0.68 -12.27 9.25
CA SER A 32 1.58 -11.68 8.25
C SER A 32 0.90 -11.52 6.90
N THR A 33 0.16 -12.53 6.47
CA THR A 33 -0.57 -12.50 5.19
C THR A 33 -1.65 -11.42 5.22
N SER A 34 -2.39 -11.30 6.31
CA SER A 34 -3.43 -10.27 6.45
C SER A 34 -2.85 -8.88 6.36
N LEU A 35 -1.72 -8.61 7.03
CA LEU A 35 -1.05 -7.32 6.97
C LEU A 35 -0.54 -7.02 5.56
N SER A 36 -0.01 -8.01 4.87
CA SER A 36 0.48 -7.86 3.50
C SER A 36 -0.66 -7.54 2.54
N ILE A 37 -1.80 -8.21 2.68
CA ILE A 37 -2.98 -7.95 1.85
C ILE A 37 -3.49 -6.54 2.09
N PHE A 38 -3.57 -6.10 3.34
CA PHE A 38 -4.02 -4.76 3.68
C PHE A 38 -3.11 -3.68 3.07
N SER A 39 -1.80 -3.88 3.17
CA SER A 39 -0.82 -2.96 2.59
C SER A 39 -0.93 -2.92 1.07
N LEU A 40 -1.14 -4.06 0.43
CA LEU A 40 -1.31 -4.16 -1.00
C LEU A 40 -2.58 -3.46 -1.47
N GLU A 41 -3.68 -3.62 -0.74
CA GLU A 41 -4.93 -2.95 -1.04
C GLU A 41 -4.76 -1.43 -1.03
N ASN A 42 -4.11 -0.88 0.00
CA ASN A 42 -3.83 0.55 0.07
C ASN A 42 -2.99 1.03 -1.11
N ARG A 43 -2.01 0.25 -1.53
CA ARG A 43 -1.17 0.58 -2.68
C ARG A 43 -1.97 0.59 -3.98
N VAL A 44 -2.85 -0.37 -4.17
CA VAL A 44 -3.68 -0.44 -5.37
C VAL A 44 -4.60 0.77 -5.45
N ILE A 45 -5.23 1.14 -4.33
CA ILE A 45 -6.10 2.31 -4.28
C ILE A 45 -5.29 3.58 -4.56
N ALA A 46 -4.14 3.74 -3.92
CA ALA A 46 -3.29 4.91 -4.12
C ALA A 46 -2.83 5.02 -5.57
N ARG A 47 -2.47 3.91 -6.19
CA ARG A 47 -2.08 3.86 -7.60
C ARG A 47 -3.22 4.29 -8.51
N GLU A 48 -4.43 3.88 -8.20
CA GLU A 48 -5.61 4.25 -8.97
C GLU A 48 -5.86 5.76 -8.88
N ILE A 49 -5.72 6.33 -7.70
CA ILE A 49 -5.83 7.78 -7.50
C ILE A 49 -4.75 8.50 -8.32
N ALA A 50 -3.52 8.03 -8.26
CA ALA A 50 -2.40 8.62 -9.01
C ALA A 50 -2.65 8.54 -10.52
N ASN A 51 -3.16 7.42 -11.02
CA ASN A 51 -3.47 7.26 -12.43
C ASN A 51 -4.58 8.22 -12.88
N ASN A 52 -5.59 8.45 -12.04
CA ASN A 52 -6.61 9.46 -12.31
C ASN A 52 -6.01 10.85 -12.40
N ARG A 53 -5.11 11.21 -11.50
CA ARG A 53 -4.44 12.51 -11.54
C ARG A 53 -3.59 12.65 -12.79
N ILE A 54 -2.89 11.60 -13.20
CA ILE A 54 -2.10 11.61 -14.44
C ILE A 54 -2.99 11.89 -15.63
N SER A 55 -4.14 11.24 -15.70
CA SER A 55 -5.10 11.47 -16.79
C SER A 55 -5.58 12.91 -16.83
N LEU A 56 -5.88 13.49 -15.67
CA LEU A 56 -6.32 14.88 -15.58
C LEU A 56 -5.20 15.86 -15.96
N ILE A 57 -3.99 15.60 -15.53
CA ILE A 57 -2.82 16.41 -15.89
C ILE A 57 -2.62 16.44 -17.40
N ASN A 58 -2.82 15.31 -18.05
CA ASN A 58 -2.63 15.20 -19.50
C ASN A 58 -3.79 15.77 -20.33
N THR A 59 -4.93 16.02 -19.73
CA THR A 59 -6.14 16.43 -20.45
C THR A 59 -6.68 17.78 -19.95
N LEU A 60 -7.43 17.74 -18.85
CA LEU A 60 -8.22 18.89 -18.39
C LEU A 60 -7.45 19.84 -17.48
N GLU A 61 -6.48 19.33 -16.74
CA GLU A 61 -5.77 20.10 -15.72
C GLU A 61 -4.27 20.22 -16.03
N LYS A 62 -3.93 20.61 -17.24
CA LYS A 62 -2.54 20.78 -17.63
C LYS A 62 -1.85 21.84 -16.77
N PRO A 63 -0.61 21.57 -16.30
CA PRO A 63 0.08 22.50 -15.40
C PRO A 63 0.82 23.60 -16.18
N PHE A 64 0.10 24.53 -16.77
CA PHE A 64 0.68 25.58 -17.59
C PHE A 64 1.67 26.47 -16.83
N ASN A 65 1.44 26.67 -15.53
CA ASN A 65 2.25 27.59 -14.71
C ASN A 65 3.24 26.86 -13.80
N GLN A 66 3.36 25.57 -13.94
CA GLN A 66 4.30 24.75 -13.14
C GLN A 66 4.15 24.95 -11.63
N LYS A 67 2.94 25.21 -11.15
CA LYS A 67 2.69 25.37 -9.73
C LYS A 67 2.41 24.03 -9.08
N ASN A 68 2.96 23.86 -7.88
CA ASN A 68 2.64 22.69 -7.10
C ASN A 68 1.16 22.71 -6.70
N ARG A 69 0.52 21.56 -6.75
CA ARG A 69 -0.89 21.42 -6.43
C ARG A 69 -1.07 20.32 -5.39
N SER A 70 -2.11 20.44 -4.62
CA SER A 70 -2.48 19.41 -3.65
C SER A 70 -3.99 19.41 -3.49
N GLY A 71 -4.50 18.31 -3.01
CA GLY A 71 -5.93 18.18 -2.75
C GLY A 71 -6.24 16.92 -1.98
N SER A 72 -7.51 16.73 -1.70
CA SER A 72 -7.98 15.54 -1.00
C SER A 72 -9.22 15.01 -1.68
N LEU A 73 -9.47 13.72 -1.46
CA LEU A 73 -10.68 13.07 -1.97
C LEU A 73 -11.05 11.91 -1.04
N VAL A 74 -12.31 11.53 -1.11
CA VAL A 74 -12.79 10.33 -0.42
C VAL A 74 -12.90 9.22 -1.45
N PHE A 75 -12.26 8.09 -1.16
CA PHE A 75 -12.23 6.96 -2.06
C PHE A 75 -12.26 5.67 -1.25
N TYR A 76 -13.18 4.79 -1.55
CA TYR A 76 -13.41 3.54 -0.80
C TYR A 76 -13.58 3.78 0.71
N GLY A 77 -14.33 4.84 1.07
CA GLY A 77 -14.64 5.13 2.47
C GLY A 77 -13.54 5.82 3.26
N ASP A 78 -12.38 6.02 2.70
CA ASP A 78 -11.25 6.67 3.34
C ASP A 78 -10.94 7.99 2.67
N GLU A 79 -10.36 8.91 3.42
CA GLU A 79 -9.91 10.19 2.90
C GLU A 79 -8.45 10.08 2.51
N TRP A 80 -8.13 10.51 1.29
CA TRP A 80 -6.81 10.44 0.69
C TRP A 80 -6.35 11.84 0.31
N GLU A 81 -5.05 12.07 0.39
CA GLU A 81 -4.45 13.33 -0.03
C GLU A 81 -3.47 13.05 -1.17
N TRP A 82 -3.49 13.96 -2.15
CA TRP A 82 -2.54 13.90 -3.25
C TRP A 82 -1.75 15.20 -3.32
N LYS A 83 -0.49 15.07 -3.69
CA LYS A 83 0.41 16.19 -3.93
C LYS A 83 1.04 16.05 -5.29
N GLU A 84 0.99 17.12 -6.07
CA GLU A 84 1.61 17.19 -7.39
C GLU A 84 2.68 18.25 -7.37
N THR A 85 3.90 17.87 -7.72
CA THR A 85 5.04 18.75 -7.82
C THR A 85 5.49 18.79 -9.27
N PHE A 86 5.73 20.00 -9.80
CA PHE A 86 6.12 20.18 -11.18
C PHE A 86 7.46 20.89 -11.23
N ASN A 87 8.39 20.33 -11.99
CA ASN A 87 9.73 20.88 -12.19
C ASN A 87 10.07 20.87 -13.68
N GLU A 88 11.00 21.72 -14.06
CA GLU A 88 11.50 21.68 -15.43
C GLU A 88 12.31 20.40 -15.65
N ALA A 89 12.02 19.71 -16.74
CA ALA A 89 12.78 18.54 -17.13
C ALA A 89 14.08 18.96 -17.81
N PRO A 90 15.11 18.09 -17.86
CA PRO A 90 16.32 18.36 -18.62
C PRO A 90 16.04 18.62 -20.10
N MET A 91 14.96 18.07 -20.63
CA MET A 91 14.52 18.31 -22.01
C MET A 91 13.66 19.56 -22.06
N LYS A 92 13.96 20.46 -22.99
CA LYS A 92 13.33 21.78 -23.06
C LYS A 92 11.82 21.80 -23.26
N SER A 93 11.27 20.73 -23.84
CA SER A 93 9.86 20.68 -24.19
C SER A 93 9.01 19.91 -23.17
N TYR A 94 9.58 19.55 -22.04
CA TYR A 94 8.91 18.69 -21.07
C TYR A 94 8.94 19.28 -19.67
N ILE A 95 7.93 18.90 -18.91
CA ILE A 95 7.84 19.19 -17.48
C ILE A 95 7.89 17.85 -16.76
N GLU A 96 8.70 17.76 -15.72
CA GLU A 96 8.69 16.57 -14.85
C GLU A 96 7.64 16.77 -13.79
N TYR A 97 6.77 15.79 -13.63
CA TYR A 97 5.80 15.77 -12.54
C TYR A 97 6.10 14.65 -11.57
N GLN A 98 5.78 14.88 -10.33
CA GLN A 98 5.85 13.91 -9.26
C GLN A 98 4.53 13.93 -8.51
N ILE A 99 3.92 12.77 -8.33
CA ILE A 99 2.65 12.64 -7.62
C ILE A 99 2.88 11.75 -6.40
N GLN A 100 2.48 12.27 -5.25
CA GLN A 100 2.53 11.54 -3.98
C GLN A 100 1.12 11.37 -3.45
N ILE A 101 0.78 10.14 -3.09
CA ILE A 101 -0.53 9.79 -2.54
C ILE A 101 -0.33 9.36 -1.09
N THR A 102 -1.08 10.01 -0.20
CA THR A 102 -1.01 9.77 1.24
C THR A 102 -2.41 9.53 1.76
N LYS A 103 -2.55 8.60 2.68
CA LYS A 103 -3.81 8.41 3.38
C LYS A 103 -3.86 9.38 4.56
N LYS A 104 -4.99 10.04 4.79
CA LYS A 104 -5.09 11.10 5.78
C LYS A 104 -4.70 10.67 7.19
N ASP A 105 -5.03 9.43 7.55
CA ASP A 105 -4.72 8.89 8.87
C ASP A 105 -3.27 8.52 9.06
N ASN A 106 -2.48 8.55 7.99
CA ASN A 106 -1.10 8.11 7.99
C ASN A 106 -0.27 9.14 7.23
N SER A 107 0.74 9.69 7.87
CA SER A 107 1.58 10.70 7.23
C SER A 107 2.59 10.14 6.23
N GLN A 108 2.64 8.82 6.08
CA GLN A 108 3.56 8.18 5.14
C GLN A 108 3.01 8.17 3.73
N VAL A 109 3.89 8.42 2.77
CA VAL A 109 3.54 8.32 1.36
C VAL A 109 3.32 6.84 1.01
N ILE A 110 2.11 6.52 0.55
CA ILE A 110 1.74 5.15 0.20
C ILE A 110 2.16 4.82 -1.23
N TYR A 111 2.06 5.80 -2.13
CA TYR A 111 2.43 5.62 -3.52
C TYR A 111 3.01 6.90 -4.07
N GLU A 112 4.07 6.78 -4.86
CA GLU A 112 4.73 7.89 -5.50
C GLU A 112 5.06 7.51 -6.94
N THR A 113 4.81 8.42 -7.86
CA THR A 113 5.14 8.20 -9.26
C THR A 113 5.69 9.49 -9.87
N LYS A 114 6.52 9.33 -10.87
CA LYS A 114 7.11 10.43 -11.63
C LYS A 114 6.87 10.21 -13.11
N GLY A 115 6.82 11.28 -13.85
CA GLY A 115 6.70 11.20 -15.28
C GLY A 115 6.98 12.53 -15.95
N PHE A 116 6.85 12.54 -17.25
CA PHE A 116 7.13 13.74 -18.06
C PHE A 116 5.88 14.11 -18.84
N LEU A 117 5.65 15.39 -18.91
CA LEU A 117 4.54 15.97 -19.67
C LEU A 117 5.11 16.93 -20.70
N LYS A 118 4.67 16.81 -21.94
CA LYS A 118 5.11 17.68 -23.00
C LYS A 118 4.50 19.07 -22.85
N LYS A 119 5.33 20.09 -22.91
CA LYS A 119 4.85 21.47 -22.98
C LYS A 119 4.27 21.73 -24.36
N ASN A 120 3.16 22.44 -24.39
CA ASN A 120 2.61 22.92 -25.65
C ASN A 120 2.64 24.43 -25.65
#